data_836b8b51d12f19a3800f5f20c4380a3c
#
_entry.id   836b8b51d12f19a3800f5f20c4380a3c
#
_cell.length_a   1.000
_cell.length_b   1.000
_cell.length_c   1.000
_cell.angle_alpha   90.00
_cell.angle_beta   90.00
_cell.angle_gamma   90.00
#
_symmetry.space_group_name_H-M   'P 1'
#
loop_
_entity.id
_entity.type
_entity.pdbx_description
1 polymer ?
#
loop_
_entity_poly.entity_id
_entity_poly.type
_entity_poly.pdbx_seq_one_letter_code
_entity_poly.pdbx_strand_id
1 'polypeptide(L)'
;MMKTKKLLLLALLLTAASFISCSSKSVNKYNLKKCDITITRSDGTSAVVNAEIAAKQEERNWGFMERKNIPDGTGMIFVFARDQKLSFWMKNTPHPLSIAYIDSKGTIRDIF
;
A
#
# COMPACT_ATOMS: atom_id res chain seq x y z
N MET A 1 -34.00 -0.08 -33.41
CA MET A 1 -33.80 -1.54 -33.54
C MET A 1 -32.34 -1.91 -33.54
N MET A 2 -31.55 -1.41 -34.47
CA MET A 2 -30.12 -1.70 -34.51
C MET A 2 -29.33 -1.19 -33.29
N LYS A 3 -29.79 -0.12 -32.68
CA LYS A 3 -29.19 0.46 -31.48
C LYS A 3 -29.23 -0.47 -30.28
N THR A 4 -30.29 -1.26 -30.13
CA THR A 4 -30.44 -2.19 -29.02
C THR A 4 -29.46 -3.35 -29.08
N LYS A 5 -29.20 -3.84 -30.30
CA LYS A 5 -28.24 -4.91 -30.51
C LYS A 5 -26.81 -4.49 -30.20
N LYS A 6 -26.46 -3.28 -30.56
CA LYS A 6 -25.14 -2.70 -30.24
C LYS A 6 -24.94 -2.50 -28.74
N LEU A 7 -25.99 -2.10 -28.07
CA LEU A 7 -25.94 -1.95 -26.61
C LEU A 7 -25.74 -3.28 -25.90
N LEU A 8 -26.37 -4.35 -26.39
CA LEU A 8 -26.16 -5.68 -25.82
C LEU A 8 -24.73 -6.18 -25.96
N LEU A 9 -24.11 -5.95 -27.10
CA LEU A 9 -22.72 -6.30 -27.34
C LEU A 9 -21.77 -5.49 -26.44
N LEU A 10 -22.06 -4.21 -26.26
CA LEU A 10 -21.31 -3.36 -25.35
C LEU A 10 -21.43 -3.82 -23.90
N ALA A 11 -22.61 -4.22 -23.48
CA ALA A 11 -22.82 -4.74 -22.14
C ALA A 11 -22.02 -6.02 -21.89
N LEU A 12 -21.94 -6.90 -22.84
CA LEU A 12 -21.12 -8.10 -22.78
C LEU A 12 -19.64 -7.79 -22.64
N LEU A 13 -19.13 -6.85 -23.41
CA LEU A 13 -17.75 -6.42 -23.34
C LEU A 13 -17.41 -5.78 -22.00
N LEU A 14 -18.30 -4.96 -21.49
CA LEU A 14 -18.15 -4.34 -20.17
C LEU A 14 -18.12 -5.39 -19.06
N THR A 15 -18.96 -6.40 -19.15
CA THR A 15 -18.98 -7.47 -18.16
C THR A 15 -17.67 -8.24 -18.17
N ALA A 16 -17.14 -8.56 -19.33
CA ALA A 16 -15.86 -9.23 -19.45
C ALA A 16 -14.71 -8.38 -18.91
N ALA A 17 -14.69 -7.09 -19.20
CA ALA A 17 -13.68 -6.16 -18.69
C ALA A 17 -13.73 -6.04 -17.16
N SER A 18 -14.91 -5.94 -16.56
CA SER A 18 -15.03 -5.91 -15.10
C SER A 18 -14.62 -7.22 -14.46
N PHE A 19 -14.88 -8.33 -15.08
CA PHE A 19 -14.45 -9.62 -14.59
C PHE A 19 -12.91 -9.74 -14.57
N ILE A 20 -12.24 -9.31 -15.61
CA ILE A 20 -10.78 -9.31 -15.69
C ILE A 20 -10.19 -8.39 -14.63
N SER A 21 -10.79 -7.23 -14.38
CA SER A 21 -10.30 -6.28 -13.38
C SER A 21 -10.40 -6.80 -11.94
N CYS A 22 -11.33 -7.70 -11.66
CA CYS A 22 -11.49 -8.29 -10.33
C CYS A 22 -10.47 -9.38 -10.00
N SER A 23 -9.88 -10.01 -10.99
CA SER A 23 -9.06 -11.22 -10.79
C SER A 23 -7.61 -10.98 -10.40
N SER A 24 -7.10 -9.77 -10.53
CA SER A 24 -5.67 -9.51 -10.43
C SER A 24 -5.26 -8.62 -9.26
N LYS A 25 -6.15 -8.32 -8.32
CA LYS A 25 -5.86 -7.27 -7.35
C LYS A 25 -5.44 -7.76 -5.99
N SER A 26 -4.31 -7.24 -5.57
CA SER A 26 -3.97 -7.16 -4.16
C SER A 26 -5.09 -6.41 -3.43
N VAL A 27 -5.47 -6.91 -2.27
CA VAL A 27 -6.51 -6.31 -1.46
C VAL A 27 -6.01 -4.99 -0.87
N ASN A 28 -6.38 -3.87 -1.48
CA ASN A 28 -6.16 -2.55 -0.92
C ASN A 28 -7.47 -2.04 -0.31
N LYS A 29 -7.74 -2.50 0.90
CA LYS A 29 -9.01 -2.29 1.57
C LYS A 29 -9.39 -0.82 1.75
N TYR A 30 -8.42 0.04 2.00
CA TYR A 30 -8.68 1.42 2.40
C TYR A 30 -8.33 2.47 1.35
N ASN A 31 -7.77 2.07 0.21
CA ASN A 31 -7.38 3.01 -0.86
C ASN A 31 -6.60 4.22 -0.33
N LEU A 32 -5.50 3.96 0.35
CA LEU A 32 -4.71 4.98 1.06
C LEU A 32 -4.04 5.95 0.09
N LYS A 33 -3.90 7.19 0.53
CA LYS A 33 -3.08 8.19 -0.18
C LYS A 33 -1.63 7.75 -0.19
N LYS A 34 -0.91 8.17 -1.22
CA LYS A 34 0.51 7.85 -1.41
C LYS A 34 1.35 9.11 -1.38
N CYS A 35 2.57 8.98 -0.92
CA CYS A 35 3.59 10.02 -1.01
C CYS A 35 4.96 9.40 -1.28
N ASP A 36 5.85 10.19 -1.85
CA ASP A 36 7.24 9.80 -2.00
C ASP A 36 8.01 10.18 -0.75
N ILE A 37 8.71 9.22 -0.17
CA ILE A 37 9.57 9.40 0.99
C ILE A 37 11.01 9.26 0.54
N THR A 38 11.83 10.28 0.78
CA THR A 38 13.26 10.23 0.50
C THR A 38 14.01 9.82 1.75
N ILE A 39 14.77 8.73 1.64
CA ILE A 39 15.63 8.23 2.71
C ILE A 39 17.06 8.58 2.33
N THR A 40 17.72 9.40 3.15
CA THR A 40 19.10 9.83 2.94
C THR A 40 20.02 9.11 3.92
N ARG A 41 21.09 8.52 3.38
CA ARG A 41 22.13 7.87 4.18
C ARG A 41 23.17 8.89 4.63
N SER A 42 23.96 8.49 5.61
CA SER A 42 25.07 9.31 6.14
C SER A 42 26.14 9.63 5.09
N ASP A 43 26.29 8.80 4.07
CA ASP A 43 27.22 9.03 2.95
C ASP A 43 26.72 10.01 1.89
N GLY A 44 25.50 10.56 2.07
CA GLY A 44 24.87 11.49 1.13
C GLY A 44 24.04 10.83 0.04
N THR A 45 24.07 9.51 -0.10
CA THR A 45 23.20 8.80 -1.04
C THR A 45 21.76 8.76 -0.56
N SER A 46 20.81 8.73 -1.48
CA SER A 46 19.39 8.69 -1.14
C SER A 46 18.64 7.68 -1.99
N ALA A 47 17.51 7.25 -1.45
CA ALA A 47 16.56 6.39 -2.14
C ALA A 47 15.15 6.94 -1.91
N VAL A 48 14.28 6.76 -2.90
CA VAL A 48 12.88 7.18 -2.82
C VAL A 48 11.99 5.96 -2.70
N VAL A 49 11.07 6.01 -1.76
CA VAL A 49 10.05 4.98 -1.57
C VAL A 49 8.68 5.62 -1.78
N ASN A 50 7.91 5.07 -2.70
CA ASN A 50 6.51 5.47 -2.86
C ASN A 50 5.67 4.76 -1.80
N ALA A 51 5.23 5.49 -0.80
CA ALA A 51 4.59 4.92 0.38
C ALA A 51 3.11 5.26 0.47
N GLU A 52 2.31 4.29 0.84
CA GLU A 52 0.93 4.51 1.27
C GLU A 52 0.93 5.05 2.70
N ILE A 53 0.01 5.95 3.00
CA ILE A 53 -0.07 6.61 4.31
C ILE A 53 -1.17 5.97 5.13
N ALA A 54 -0.81 5.27 6.20
CA ALA A 54 -1.73 4.72 7.17
C ALA A 54 -1.72 5.60 8.43
N ALA A 55 -2.71 6.48 8.55
CA ALA A 55 -2.79 7.45 9.62
C ALA A 55 -3.92 7.18 10.61
N LYS A 56 -5.00 6.53 10.18
CA LYS A 56 -6.10 6.14 11.06
C LYS A 56 -5.82 4.80 11.72
N GLN A 57 -6.42 4.58 12.89
CA GLN A 57 -6.23 3.35 13.65
C GLN A 57 -6.54 2.10 12.84
N GLU A 58 -7.67 2.09 12.15
CA GLU A 58 -8.09 0.95 11.32
C GLU A 58 -7.15 0.72 10.12
N GLU A 59 -6.60 1.79 9.56
CA GLU A 59 -5.63 1.71 8.47
C GLU A 59 -4.32 1.09 8.94
N ARG A 60 -3.84 1.52 10.11
CA ARG A 60 -2.63 0.95 10.72
C ARG A 60 -2.83 -0.51 11.12
N ASN A 61 -3.98 -0.84 11.66
CA ASN A 61 -4.30 -2.21 12.07
C ASN A 61 -4.33 -3.18 10.89
N TRP A 62 -4.79 -2.73 9.74
CA TRP A 62 -4.80 -3.52 8.51
C TRP A 62 -3.41 -3.63 7.89
N GLY A 63 -2.71 -2.52 7.73
CA GLY A 63 -1.39 -2.48 7.12
C GLY A 63 -1.34 -3.19 5.77
N PHE A 64 -0.40 -4.09 5.61
CA PHE A 64 -0.21 -4.91 4.41
C PHE A 64 -0.89 -6.28 4.47
N MET A 65 -1.84 -6.49 5.35
CA MET A 65 -2.54 -7.76 5.41
C MET A 65 -3.10 -8.18 4.07
N GLU A 66 -2.98 -9.48 3.76
CA GLU A 66 -3.50 -10.13 2.57
C GLU A 66 -2.90 -9.64 1.24
N ARG A 67 -1.82 -8.87 1.27
CA ARG A 67 -1.10 -8.49 0.05
C ARG A 67 -0.01 -9.50 -0.26
N LYS A 68 -0.17 -10.19 -1.37
CA LYS A 68 0.80 -11.18 -1.87
C LYS A 68 1.93 -10.54 -2.65
N ASN A 69 1.71 -9.36 -3.21
CA ASN A 69 2.67 -8.67 -4.03
C ASN A 69 2.80 -7.21 -3.60
N ILE A 70 4.00 -6.85 -3.15
CA ILE A 70 4.39 -5.49 -2.80
C ILE A 70 5.58 -5.15 -3.70
N PRO A 71 5.40 -4.34 -4.73
CA PRO A 71 6.48 -4.02 -5.67
C PRO A 71 7.66 -3.33 -5.00
N ASP A 72 8.87 -3.58 -5.50
CA ASP A 72 10.07 -2.90 -5.04
C ASP A 72 9.91 -1.38 -5.19
N GLY A 73 10.50 -0.63 -4.26
CA GLY A 73 10.39 0.82 -4.23
C GLY A 73 9.07 1.34 -3.68
N THR A 74 8.20 0.46 -3.20
CA THR A 74 6.93 0.82 -2.56
C THR A 74 6.94 0.42 -1.10
N GLY A 75 6.07 1.03 -0.31
CA GLY A 75 5.96 0.72 1.10
C GLY A 75 4.72 1.33 1.73
N MET A 76 4.71 1.35 3.04
CA MET A 76 3.65 1.99 3.80
C MET A 76 4.27 2.73 4.98
N ILE A 77 3.85 3.97 5.18
CA ILE A 77 4.22 4.74 6.35
C ILE A 77 3.07 4.74 7.35
N PHE A 78 3.37 4.34 8.58
CA PHE A 78 2.42 4.36 9.69
C PHE A 78 2.64 5.63 10.48
N VAL A 79 1.64 6.50 10.52
CA VAL A 79 1.72 7.79 11.17
C VAL A 79 1.03 7.73 12.52
N PHE A 80 1.74 8.16 13.57
CA PHE A 80 1.24 8.21 14.94
C PHE A 80 1.29 9.65 15.45
N ALA A 81 0.39 9.99 16.38
CA ALA A 81 0.30 11.35 16.92
C ALA A 81 1.52 11.74 17.76
N ARG A 82 2.26 10.77 18.30
CA ARG A 82 3.42 10.99 19.15
C ARG A 82 4.35 9.80 19.15
N ASP A 83 5.57 10.00 19.59
CA ASP A 83 6.54 8.91 19.78
C ASP A 83 6.04 7.96 20.88
N GLN A 84 6.12 6.66 20.59
CA GLN A 84 5.68 5.61 21.50
C GLN A 84 6.37 4.29 21.15
N LYS A 85 6.41 3.37 22.11
CA LYS A 85 6.82 2.00 21.81
C LYS A 85 5.76 1.34 20.96
N LEU A 86 6.19 0.76 19.86
CA LEU A 86 5.33 0.08 18.90
C LEU A 86 5.70 -1.39 18.84
N SER A 87 4.70 -2.22 18.61
CA SER A 87 4.91 -3.60 18.27
C SER A 87 4.08 -3.97 17.04
N PHE A 88 4.70 -4.72 16.15
CA PHE A 88 4.09 -5.16 14.91
C PHE A 88 4.14 -6.67 14.82
N TRP A 89 3.17 -7.23 14.12
CA TRP A 89 3.15 -8.65 13.83
C TRP A 89 2.81 -8.87 12.36
N MET A 90 3.23 -10.02 11.83
CA MET A 90 3.02 -10.38 10.44
C MET A 90 1.72 -11.17 10.21
N LYS A 91 0.68 -10.87 10.96
CA LYS A 91 -0.61 -11.55 10.83
C LYS A 91 -1.20 -11.34 9.44
N ASN A 92 -1.55 -12.44 8.78
CA ASN A 92 -2.13 -12.44 7.45
C ASN A 92 -1.34 -11.62 6.43
N THR A 93 -0.03 -11.53 6.61
CA THR A 93 0.86 -10.77 5.75
C THR A 93 1.82 -11.74 5.06
N PRO A 94 1.46 -12.24 3.85
CA PRO A 94 2.23 -13.28 3.19
C PRO A 94 3.54 -12.80 2.56
N HIS A 95 3.68 -11.49 2.33
CA HIS A 95 4.89 -10.92 1.74
C HIS A 95 5.90 -10.58 2.84
N PRO A 96 7.20 -10.95 2.71
CA PRO A 96 8.21 -10.56 3.66
C PRO A 96 8.42 -9.05 3.63
N LEU A 97 8.63 -8.45 4.81
CA LEU A 97 8.77 -7.01 5.00
C LEU A 97 9.95 -6.68 5.88
N SER A 98 10.53 -5.51 5.66
CA SER A 98 11.39 -4.84 6.62
C SER A 98 10.63 -3.69 7.27
N ILE A 99 10.90 -3.43 8.54
CA ILE A 99 10.25 -2.37 9.30
C ILE A 99 11.31 -1.40 9.80
N ALA A 100 11.15 -0.12 9.50
CA ALA A 100 12.01 0.94 10.00
C ALA A 100 11.23 1.80 11.01
N TYR A 101 11.82 2.02 12.18
CA TYR A 101 11.27 2.94 13.16
C TYR A 101 11.89 4.33 12.97
N ILE A 102 11.03 5.32 12.78
CA ILE A 102 11.41 6.70 12.49
C ILE A 102 10.91 7.58 13.64
N ASP A 103 11.80 8.37 14.23
CA ASP A 103 11.43 9.28 15.32
C ASP A 103 10.74 10.55 14.80
N SER A 104 10.32 11.42 15.71
CA SER A 104 9.64 12.67 15.39
C SER A 104 10.51 13.68 14.62
N LYS A 105 11.84 13.47 14.62
CA LYS A 105 12.80 14.29 13.87
C LYS A 105 13.04 13.77 12.47
N GLY A 106 12.44 12.64 12.11
CA GLY A 106 12.61 11.99 10.81
C GLY A 106 13.86 11.11 10.72
N THR A 107 14.46 10.74 11.84
CA THR A 107 15.64 9.87 11.89
C THR A 107 15.22 8.42 12.06
N ILE A 108 15.77 7.53 11.23
CA ILE A 108 15.58 6.08 11.39
C ILE A 108 16.41 5.63 12.59
N ARG A 109 15.76 5.01 13.57
CA ARG A 109 16.39 4.55 14.81
C ARG A 109 16.72 3.07 14.76
N ASP A 110 15.86 2.26 14.22
CA ASP A 110 16.01 0.82 14.12
C ASP A 110 15.39 0.29 12.82
N ILE A 111 15.93 -0.82 12.32
CA ILE A 111 15.42 -1.54 11.16
C ILE A 111 15.41 -3.04 11.49
N PHE A 112 14.26 -3.70 11.20
CA PHE A 112 14.05 -5.13 11.41
C PHE A 112 13.65 -5.84 10.15
#